data_3732e11d08001209d396c56e19802ad6
#
_entry.id   3732e11d08001209d396c56e19802ad6
#
_cell.length_a   1.000
_cell.length_b   1.000
_cell.length_c   1.000
_cell.angle_alpha   90.00
_cell.angle_beta   90.00
_cell.angle_gamma   90.00
#
_symmetry.space_group_name_H-M   'P 1'
#
loop_
_entity.id
_entity.type
_entity.pdbx_description
1 polymer ?
#
loop_
_entity_poly.entity_id
_entity_poly.type
_entity_poly.pdbx_seq_one_letter_code
_entity_poly.pdbx_strand_id
1 'polypeptide(L)'
;LLHLFEGNTYNGFIVNCDEDFFLTNESLVDSIIEQMKIDGYAYCGVPDGGVISHRNKSVFNVNPFFNVFNVDLIKTKFLEFDNSRQFEYANKVEKNANVDEPFAGFFYWLHLNFKHGNFTDIESTDGVSTVIKINDKPLGIHSWYSRHYGVDTAQTLRTDNCIEWALLNKQCK
;
A
#
# COMPACT_ATOMS: atom_id res chain seq x y z
N LEU A 1 -9.74 -5.14 -6.60
CA LEU A 1 -9.02 -5.72 -5.44
C LEU A 1 -9.86 -6.77 -4.71
N LEU A 2 -11.08 -6.45 -4.25
CA LEU A 2 -11.89 -7.33 -3.38
C LEU A 2 -12.17 -8.71 -3.99
N HIS A 3 -12.40 -8.80 -5.30
CA HIS A 3 -12.66 -10.07 -5.98
C HIS A 3 -11.51 -11.08 -5.87
N LEU A 4 -10.29 -10.62 -5.54
CA LEU A 4 -9.13 -11.50 -5.33
C LEU A 4 -9.28 -12.40 -4.10
N PHE A 5 -10.12 -12.00 -3.15
CA PHE A 5 -10.39 -12.75 -1.92
C PHE A 5 -11.65 -13.61 -2.01
N GLU A 6 -12.41 -13.50 -3.10
CA GLU A 6 -13.60 -14.32 -3.35
C GLU A 6 -13.20 -15.69 -3.93
N GLY A 7 -13.79 -16.75 -3.41
CA GLY A 7 -13.55 -18.11 -3.92
C GLY A 7 -12.11 -18.62 -3.76
N ASN A 8 -11.73 -19.58 -4.61
CA ASN A 8 -10.45 -20.31 -4.53
C ASN A 8 -9.50 -20.01 -5.72
N THR A 9 -9.72 -18.92 -6.43
CA THR A 9 -8.97 -18.61 -7.66
C THR A 9 -7.52 -18.22 -7.37
N TYR A 10 -7.27 -17.54 -6.25
CA TYR A 10 -5.94 -17.05 -5.87
C TYR A 10 -5.57 -17.58 -4.48
N ASN A 11 -4.32 -17.96 -4.29
CA ASN A 11 -3.74 -18.42 -3.02
C ASN A 11 -2.36 -17.81 -2.85
N GLY A 12 -1.82 -17.86 -1.62
CA GLY A 12 -0.51 -17.34 -1.30
C GLY A 12 -0.51 -15.81 -1.14
N PHE A 13 0.45 -15.14 -1.77
CA PHE A 13 0.64 -13.70 -1.61
C PHE A 13 0.33 -12.94 -2.92
N ILE A 14 -0.30 -11.79 -2.77
CA ILE A 14 -0.56 -10.85 -3.87
C ILE A 14 0.12 -9.53 -3.54
N VAL A 15 0.86 -8.99 -4.51
CA VAL A 15 1.36 -7.62 -4.48
C VAL A 15 0.42 -6.76 -5.29
N ASN A 16 -0.16 -5.75 -4.64
CA ASN A 16 -0.95 -4.71 -5.29
C ASN A 16 -0.11 -3.44 -5.37
N CYS A 17 -0.03 -2.84 -6.53
CA CYS A 17 0.59 -1.54 -6.69
C CYS A 17 -0.18 -0.70 -7.72
N ASP A 18 -0.15 0.62 -7.53
CA ASP A 18 -0.69 1.57 -8.48
C ASP A 18 0.22 1.65 -9.72
N GLU A 19 -0.32 2.13 -10.82
CA GLU A 19 0.36 2.24 -12.12
C GLU A 19 1.54 3.23 -12.12
N ASP A 20 1.59 4.12 -11.13
CA ASP A 20 2.64 5.12 -10.95
C ASP A 20 3.56 4.81 -9.75
N PHE A 21 3.59 3.56 -9.31
CA PHE A 21 4.60 3.03 -8.41
C PHE A 21 5.67 2.27 -9.20
N PHE A 22 6.90 2.77 -9.17
CA PHE A 22 8.04 2.20 -9.90
C PHE A 22 8.89 1.34 -8.96
N LEU A 23 8.73 0.03 -9.06
CA LEU A 23 9.49 -0.96 -8.28
C LEU A 23 10.96 -1.00 -8.74
N THR A 24 11.90 -0.90 -7.79
CA THR A 24 13.34 -0.90 -8.07
C THR A 24 14.04 -2.18 -7.63
N ASN A 25 13.47 -2.92 -6.68
CA ASN A 25 14.10 -4.09 -6.09
C ASN A 25 13.09 -5.22 -5.80
N GLU A 26 12.96 -6.15 -6.73
CA GLU A 26 12.05 -7.29 -6.59
C GLU A 26 12.43 -8.23 -5.44
N SER A 27 13.72 -8.37 -5.12
CA SER A 27 14.16 -9.26 -4.03
C SER A 27 13.70 -8.78 -2.65
N LEU A 28 13.42 -7.48 -2.50
CA LEU A 28 12.83 -6.95 -1.27
C LEU A 28 11.36 -7.37 -1.12
N VAL A 29 10.64 -7.57 -2.21
CA VAL A 29 9.26 -8.11 -2.16
C VAL A 29 9.29 -9.54 -1.58
N ASP A 30 10.22 -10.38 -2.04
CA ASP A 30 10.41 -11.72 -1.49
C ASP A 30 10.71 -11.66 0.02
N SER A 31 11.59 -10.73 0.43
CA SER A 31 11.93 -10.52 1.86
C SER A 31 10.72 -10.07 2.69
N ILE A 32 9.85 -9.21 2.15
CA ILE A 32 8.60 -8.80 2.80
C ILE A 32 7.69 -10.02 2.98
N ILE A 33 7.53 -10.83 1.94
CA ILE A 33 6.68 -12.03 1.99
C ILE A 33 7.18 -13.02 3.05
N GLU A 34 8.51 -13.26 3.12
CA GLU A 34 9.08 -14.13 4.14
C GLU A 34 8.87 -13.57 5.56
N GLN A 35 9.05 -12.26 5.75
CA GLN A 35 8.79 -11.64 7.05
C GLN A 35 7.29 -11.74 7.42
N MET A 36 6.38 -11.54 6.46
CA MET A 36 4.95 -11.69 6.69
C MET A 36 4.56 -13.12 7.13
N LYS A 37 5.22 -14.15 6.57
CA LYS A 37 5.01 -15.55 6.98
C LYS A 37 5.47 -15.77 8.43
N ILE A 38 6.64 -15.25 8.79
CA ILE A 38 7.21 -15.40 10.14
C ILE A 38 6.31 -14.71 11.17
N ASP A 39 5.85 -13.50 10.89
CA ASP A 39 5.07 -12.68 11.84
C ASP A 39 3.58 -13.02 11.83
N GLY A 40 3.11 -13.79 10.84
CA GLY A 40 1.69 -14.09 10.64
C GLY A 40 0.89 -12.86 10.21
N TYR A 41 1.47 -11.97 9.40
CA TYR A 41 0.78 -10.78 8.90
C TYR A 41 -0.13 -11.14 7.71
N ALA A 42 -1.35 -10.62 7.75
CA ALA A 42 -2.30 -10.77 6.64
C ALA A 42 -2.07 -9.72 5.55
N TYR A 43 -1.54 -8.56 5.90
CA TYR A 43 -1.17 -7.52 4.93
C TYR A 43 -0.05 -6.64 5.45
N CYS A 44 0.66 -6.00 4.51
CA CYS A 44 1.61 -4.93 4.75
C CYS A 44 1.33 -3.78 3.79
N GLY A 45 1.52 -2.54 4.23
CA GLY A 45 1.36 -1.34 3.40
C GLY A 45 1.90 -0.09 4.05
N VAL A 46 1.86 1.03 3.34
CA VAL A 46 2.22 2.36 3.88
C VAL A 46 0.99 2.98 4.53
N PRO A 47 1.02 3.37 5.81
CA PRO A 47 -0.08 4.10 6.42
C PRO A 47 -0.39 5.40 5.64
N ASP A 48 -1.67 5.68 5.41
CA ASP A 48 -2.09 6.87 4.67
C ASP A 48 -1.88 8.17 5.46
N GLY A 49 -1.71 8.08 6.77
CA GLY A 49 -1.42 9.19 7.65
C GLY A 49 -0.18 8.94 8.52
N GLY A 50 0.41 10.05 8.99
CA GLY A 50 1.55 10.01 9.93
C GLY A 50 2.92 9.79 9.29
N VAL A 51 3.01 9.25 8.08
CA VAL A 51 4.28 8.99 7.38
C VAL A 51 4.38 9.70 6.03
N ILE A 52 3.28 9.85 5.30
CA ILE A 52 3.25 10.56 4.01
C ILE A 52 2.96 12.04 4.28
N SER A 53 3.94 12.90 4.03
CA SER A 53 3.93 14.31 4.49
C SER A 53 2.76 15.15 3.96
N HIS A 54 2.29 14.89 2.74
CA HIS A 54 1.16 15.59 2.12
C HIS A 54 -0.19 14.90 2.34
N ARG A 55 -0.20 13.75 3.05
CA ARG A 55 -1.40 13.00 3.43
C ARG A 55 -1.60 13.14 4.94
N ASN A 56 -2.76 13.60 5.33
CA ASN A 56 -3.12 13.72 6.74
C ASN A 56 -4.43 12.98 7.00
N LYS A 57 -4.39 11.69 6.76
CA LYS A 57 -5.52 10.77 6.90
C LYS A 57 -5.31 9.88 8.14
N SER A 58 -5.95 8.75 8.16
CA SER A 58 -5.84 7.78 9.24
C SER A 58 -4.47 7.08 9.24
N VAL A 59 -3.89 6.92 10.43
CA VAL A 59 -2.69 6.08 10.63
C VAL A 59 -3.03 4.58 10.65
N PHE A 60 -4.31 4.23 10.75
CA PHE A 60 -4.81 2.85 10.77
C PHE A 60 -5.23 2.35 9.39
N ASN A 61 -5.27 3.24 8.42
CA ASN A 61 -5.64 2.93 7.06
C ASN A 61 -4.37 2.97 6.18
N VAL A 62 -4.12 1.91 5.43
CA VAL A 62 -2.99 1.90 4.50
C VAL A 62 -3.41 2.45 3.16
N ASN A 63 -2.50 3.13 2.49
CA ASN A 63 -2.74 3.63 1.14
C ASN A 63 -2.63 2.48 0.13
N PRO A 64 -3.51 2.39 -0.86
CA PRO A 64 -3.50 1.29 -1.83
C PRO A 64 -2.33 1.30 -2.82
N PHE A 65 -1.49 2.33 -2.87
CA PHE A 65 -0.47 2.46 -3.92
C PHE A 65 0.58 1.34 -3.90
N PHE A 66 0.87 0.75 -2.73
CA PHE A 66 1.70 -0.45 -2.61
C PHE A 66 1.30 -1.26 -1.38
N ASN A 67 0.82 -2.48 -1.60
CA ASN A 67 0.42 -3.41 -0.55
C ASN A 67 0.82 -4.83 -0.87
N VAL A 68 1.11 -5.61 0.15
CA VAL A 68 1.29 -7.07 0.06
C VAL A 68 0.23 -7.73 0.91
N PHE A 69 -0.54 -8.66 0.34
CA PHE A 69 -1.62 -9.39 1.01
C PHE A 69 -1.32 -10.88 1.08
N ASN A 70 -1.51 -11.48 2.25
CA ASN A 70 -1.59 -12.93 2.42
C ASN A 70 -3.05 -13.36 2.19
N VAL A 71 -3.33 -13.83 0.98
CA VAL A 71 -4.69 -14.17 0.54
C VAL A 71 -5.26 -15.32 1.36
N ASP A 72 -4.43 -16.30 1.72
CA ASP A 72 -4.89 -17.48 2.48
C ASP A 72 -5.39 -17.08 3.87
N LEU A 73 -4.69 -16.16 4.55
CA LEU A 73 -5.15 -15.64 5.83
C LEU A 73 -6.42 -14.81 5.70
N ILE A 74 -6.47 -13.88 4.73
CA ILE A 74 -7.61 -12.98 4.56
C ILE A 74 -8.88 -13.76 4.24
N LYS A 75 -8.80 -14.77 3.39
CA LYS A 75 -9.93 -15.63 3.02
C LYS A 75 -10.57 -16.31 4.22
N THR A 76 -9.83 -16.59 5.28
CA THR A 76 -10.40 -17.27 6.46
C THR A 76 -11.58 -16.55 7.09
N LYS A 77 -11.65 -15.21 6.87
CA LYS A 77 -12.72 -14.35 7.40
C LYS A 77 -13.40 -13.47 6.35
N PHE A 78 -13.01 -13.55 5.09
CA PHE A 78 -13.48 -12.62 4.06
C PHE A 78 -15.01 -12.62 3.89
N LEU A 79 -15.67 -13.74 4.12
CA LEU A 79 -17.13 -13.81 4.10
C LEU A 79 -17.82 -12.97 5.19
N GLU A 80 -17.08 -12.53 6.21
CA GLU A 80 -17.57 -11.64 7.27
C GLU A 80 -17.45 -10.16 6.88
N PHE A 81 -16.72 -9.86 5.80
CA PHE A 81 -16.58 -8.49 5.28
C PHE A 81 -17.85 -8.06 4.56
N ASP A 82 -18.37 -6.91 4.96
CA ASP A 82 -19.52 -6.25 4.33
C ASP A 82 -19.18 -4.77 4.08
N ASN A 83 -19.03 -4.41 2.81
CA ASN A 83 -18.65 -3.04 2.43
C ASN A 83 -19.69 -1.98 2.86
N SER A 84 -20.95 -2.37 3.07
CA SER A 84 -21.98 -1.43 3.57
C SER A 84 -21.72 -0.99 5.02
N ARG A 85 -20.88 -1.74 5.76
CA ARG A 85 -20.51 -1.49 7.16
C ARG A 85 -19.20 -0.74 7.33
N GLN A 86 -18.67 -0.12 6.30
CA GLN A 86 -17.36 0.56 6.33
C GLN A 86 -17.23 1.59 7.46
N PHE A 87 -18.29 2.37 7.72
CA PHE A 87 -18.30 3.35 8.83
C PHE A 87 -18.29 2.67 10.20
N GLU A 88 -18.91 1.50 10.33
CA GLU A 88 -18.88 0.73 11.58
C GLU A 88 -17.46 0.23 11.88
N TYR A 89 -16.77 -0.32 10.87
CA TYR A 89 -15.37 -0.76 11.03
C TYR A 89 -14.47 0.41 11.40
N ALA A 90 -14.58 1.52 10.68
CA ALA A 90 -13.77 2.70 10.91
C ALA A 90 -13.97 3.26 12.32
N ASN A 91 -15.21 3.43 12.78
CA ASN A 91 -15.53 3.97 14.11
C ASN A 91 -15.10 3.05 15.27
N LYS A 92 -14.87 1.75 15.05
CA LYS A 92 -14.29 0.83 16.03
C LYS A 92 -12.79 1.06 16.20
N VAL A 93 -12.11 1.60 15.22
CA VAL A 93 -10.67 1.84 15.20
C VAL A 93 -10.36 3.27 15.67
N GLU A 94 -11.04 4.26 15.08
CA GLU A 94 -10.82 5.66 15.41
C GLU A 94 -12.12 6.49 15.30
N LYS A 95 -12.24 7.50 16.19
CA LYS A 95 -13.37 8.43 16.10
C LYS A 95 -13.25 9.33 14.88
N ASN A 96 -14.40 9.56 14.22
CA ASN A 96 -14.48 10.41 13.02
C ASN A 96 -13.56 9.95 11.89
N ALA A 97 -13.41 8.65 11.75
CA ALA A 97 -12.63 8.05 10.70
C ALA A 97 -13.12 8.52 9.31
N ASN A 98 -12.17 8.87 8.46
CA ASN A 98 -12.47 9.19 7.06
C ASN A 98 -12.51 7.89 6.24
N VAL A 99 -13.61 7.65 5.55
CA VAL A 99 -13.83 6.49 4.66
C VAL A 99 -13.99 6.89 3.20
N ASP A 100 -13.63 8.13 2.84
CA ASP A 100 -13.76 8.65 1.48
C ASP A 100 -12.72 8.07 0.52
N GLU A 101 -11.63 7.50 1.05
CA GLU A 101 -10.61 6.87 0.23
C GLU A 101 -11.07 5.49 -0.27
N PRO A 102 -10.72 5.12 -1.50
CA PRO A 102 -11.00 3.79 -2.02
C PRO A 102 -10.47 2.71 -1.08
N PHE A 103 -11.31 1.70 -0.83
CA PHE A 103 -10.99 0.57 0.05
C PHE A 103 -10.77 0.89 1.53
N ALA A 104 -10.99 2.11 2.01
CA ALA A 104 -10.81 2.46 3.42
C ALA A 104 -11.55 1.49 4.34
N GLY A 105 -12.82 1.20 4.07
CA GLY A 105 -13.62 0.25 4.85
C GLY A 105 -13.00 -1.14 4.90
N PHE A 106 -12.40 -1.60 3.81
CA PHE A 106 -11.70 -2.88 3.76
C PHE A 106 -10.43 -2.87 4.62
N PHE A 107 -9.63 -1.83 4.57
CA PHE A 107 -8.43 -1.72 5.41
C PHE A 107 -8.75 -1.61 6.89
N TYR A 108 -9.81 -0.88 7.29
CA TYR A 108 -10.28 -0.87 8.67
C TYR A 108 -10.76 -2.26 9.12
N TRP A 109 -11.48 -2.99 8.27
CA TRP A 109 -11.88 -4.36 8.56
C TRP A 109 -10.67 -5.29 8.70
N LEU A 110 -9.66 -5.18 7.82
CA LEU A 110 -8.41 -5.93 7.94
C LEU A 110 -7.71 -5.63 9.26
N HIS A 111 -7.60 -4.34 9.63
CA HIS A 111 -6.99 -3.90 10.90
C HIS A 111 -7.67 -4.52 12.12
N LEU A 112 -8.99 -4.62 12.13
CA LEU A 112 -9.76 -5.22 13.23
C LEU A 112 -9.61 -6.74 13.34
N ASN A 113 -9.28 -7.43 12.27
CA ASN A 113 -9.37 -8.88 12.20
C ASN A 113 -8.02 -9.59 12.11
N PHE A 114 -6.96 -8.89 11.73
CA PHE A 114 -5.68 -9.51 11.42
C PHE A 114 -4.49 -8.71 11.95
N LYS A 115 -3.38 -9.43 12.16
CA LYS A 115 -2.07 -8.79 12.31
C LYS A 115 -1.62 -8.21 10.98
N HIS A 116 -0.91 -7.09 11.04
CA HIS A 116 -0.38 -6.42 9.85
C HIS A 116 0.97 -5.77 10.12
N GLY A 117 1.72 -5.51 9.06
CA GLY A 117 2.95 -4.74 9.07
C GLY A 117 2.77 -3.40 8.36
N ASN A 118 3.52 -2.39 8.77
CA ASN A 118 3.53 -1.08 8.15
C ASN A 118 4.92 -0.74 7.61
N PHE A 119 4.98 -0.20 6.38
CA PHE A 119 6.19 0.43 5.85
C PHE A 119 6.23 1.87 6.34
N THR A 120 7.14 2.16 7.26
CA THR A 120 7.27 3.49 7.87
C THR A 120 8.58 4.18 7.50
N ASP A 121 9.54 3.44 6.91
CA ASP A 121 10.76 4.01 6.36
C ASP A 121 10.49 4.54 4.97
N ILE A 122 10.01 5.79 4.93
CA ILE A 122 9.70 6.50 3.70
C ILE A 122 10.41 7.84 3.66
N GLU A 123 10.75 8.28 2.45
CA GLU A 123 11.27 9.62 2.21
C GLU A 123 10.61 10.25 0.98
N SER A 124 10.76 11.56 0.85
CA SER A 124 10.31 12.29 -0.32
C SER A 124 11.44 13.17 -0.83
N THR A 125 11.69 13.15 -2.13
CA THR A 125 12.72 13.97 -2.79
C THR A 125 12.21 15.34 -3.19
N ASP A 126 10.90 15.51 -3.34
CA ASP A 126 10.25 16.74 -3.84
C ASP A 126 9.05 17.18 -2.97
N GLY A 127 8.87 16.57 -1.79
CA GLY A 127 7.76 16.84 -0.88
C GLY A 127 6.45 16.14 -1.25
N VAL A 128 6.38 15.43 -2.36
CA VAL A 128 5.19 14.71 -2.84
C VAL A 128 5.51 13.26 -3.18
N SER A 129 6.50 13.01 -4.06
CA SER A 129 6.93 11.66 -4.43
C SER A 129 7.37 10.87 -3.19
N THR A 130 6.95 9.62 -3.12
CA THR A 130 7.16 8.78 -1.93
C THR A 130 8.04 7.60 -2.27
N VAL A 131 9.23 7.55 -1.68
CA VAL A 131 10.15 6.40 -1.73
C VAL A 131 9.89 5.52 -0.52
N ILE A 132 9.66 4.21 -0.75
CA ILE A 132 9.61 3.21 0.31
C ILE A 132 10.98 2.57 0.42
N LYS A 133 11.48 2.44 1.64
CA LYS A 133 12.73 1.72 1.96
C LYS A 133 12.47 0.52 2.86
N ILE A 134 13.27 -0.50 2.70
CA ILE A 134 13.33 -1.67 3.57
C ILE A 134 14.79 -1.88 3.95
N ASN A 135 15.11 -1.71 5.23
CA ASN A 135 16.49 -1.78 5.72
C ASN A 135 17.45 -0.87 4.92
N ASP A 136 17.08 0.41 4.80
CA ASP A 136 17.79 1.47 4.06
C ASP A 136 17.92 1.24 2.55
N LYS A 137 17.34 0.17 2.00
CA LYS A 137 17.36 -0.11 0.56
C LYS A 137 16.04 0.31 -0.08
N PRO A 138 16.07 1.05 -1.20
CA PRO A 138 14.86 1.46 -1.87
C PRO A 138 14.11 0.25 -2.46
N LEU A 139 12.84 0.13 -2.10
CA LEU A 139 11.90 -0.81 -2.70
C LEU A 139 11.31 -0.26 -3.98
N GLY A 140 10.96 1.02 -3.98
CA GLY A 140 10.36 1.70 -5.12
C GLY A 140 9.96 3.14 -4.78
N ILE A 141 9.50 3.86 -5.80
CA ILE A 141 9.02 5.25 -5.71
C ILE A 141 7.64 5.40 -6.32
N HIS A 142 6.77 6.14 -5.66
CA HIS A 142 5.42 6.49 -6.11
C HIS A 142 5.37 7.97 -6.51
N SER A 143 4.94 8.29 -7.75
CA SER A 143 4.94 9.66 -8.26
C SER A 143 3.71 10.47 -7.85
N TRP A 144 2.62 9.79 -7.48
CA TRP A 144 1.30 10.37 -7.22
C TRP A 144 0.68 11.10 -8.43
N TYR A 145 -0.63 11.02 -8.55
CA TYR A 145 -1.43 11.78 -9.55
C TYR A 145 -1.05 11.51 -11.02
N SER A 146 -0.62 10.29 -11.38
CA SER A 146 -0.24 9.89 -12.75
C SER A 146 -1.31 10.22 -13.81
N ARG A 147 -2.59 10.26 -13.42
CA ARG A 147 -3.70 10.68 -14.30
C ARG A 147 -3.55 12.08 -14.90
N HIS A 148 -2.65 12.91 -14.35
CA HIS A 148 -2.32 14.23 -14.87
C HIS A 148 -1.05 14.25 -15.73
N TYR A 149 -0.43 13.08 -15.96
CA TYR A 149 0.73 12.93 -16.84
C TYR A 149 0.38 13.35 -18.26
N GLY A 150 1.25 14.16 -18.89
CA GLY A 150 1.01 14.72 -20.23
C GLY A 150 -0.03 15.85 -20.30
N VAL A 151 -0.70 16.19 -19.20
CA VAL A 151 -1.69 17.25 -19.11
C VAL A 151 -1.17 18.41 -18.25
N ASP A 152 -0.66 18.11 -17.06
CA ASP A 152 -0.03 19.06 -16.15
C ASP A 152 1.48 18.93 -16.28
N THR A 153 2.15 20.06 -16.59
CA THR A 153 3.62 20.06 -16.82
C THR A 153 4.40 19.70 -15.57
N ALA A 154 3.99 20.18 -14.40
CA ALA A 154 4.69 19.91 -13.15
C ALA A 154 4.54 18.44 -12.76
N GLN A 155 3.35 17.87 -12.96
CA GLN A 155 3.10 16.46 -12.70
C GLN A 155 3.84 15.56 -13.70
N THR A 156 3.89 15.95 -14.98
CA THR A 156 4.66 15.23 -15.99
C THR A 156 6.12 15.18 -15.62
N LEU A 157 6.72 16.32 -15.29
CA LEU A 157 8.12 16.40 -14.85
C LEU A 157 8.39 15.57 -13.59
N ARG A 158 7.48 15.59 -12.62
CA ARG A 158 7.60 14.76 -11.41
C ARG A 158 7.63 13.28 -11.74
N THR A 159 6.70 12.82 -12.57
CA THR A 159 6.63 11.41 -12.98
C THR A 159 7.89 11.00 -13.76
N ASP A 160 8.36 11.85 -14.68
CA ASP A 160 9.62 11.60 -15.42
C ASP A 160 10.82 11.48 -14.48
N ASN A 161 10.93 12.37 -13.48
CA ASN A 161 11.97 12.30 -12.46
C ASN A 161 11.88 11.03 -11.62
N CYS A 162 10.67 10.54 -11.30
CA CYS A 162 10.48 9.27 -10.60
C CYS A 162 10.92 8.08 -11.46
N ILE A 163 10.63 8.10 -12.75
CA ILE A 163 11.08 7.06 -13.69
C ILE A 163 12.61 7.05 -13.77
N GLU A 164 13.24 8.23 -13.94
CA GLU A 164 14.69 8.34 -13.97
C GLU A 164 15.32 7.85 -12.67
N TRP A 165 14.78 8.28 -11.54
CA TRP A 165 15.23 7.83 -10.22
C TRP A 165 15.12 6.30 -10.09
N ALA A 166 14.00 5.71 -10.53
CA ALA A 166 13.79 4.26 -10.46
C ALA A 166 14.80 3.51 -11.34
N LEU A 167 15.10 4.01 -12.54
CA LEU A 167 16.09 3.41 -13.43
C LEU A 167 17.50 3.44 -12.82
N LEU A 168 17.89 4.55 -12.18
CA LEU A 168 19.18 4.70 -11.50
C LEU A 168 19.32 3.80 -10.27
N ASN A 169 18.22 3.49 -9.59
CA ASN A 169 18.19 2.68 -8.36
C ASN A 169 17.79 1.22 -8.62
N LYS A 170 17.55 0.83 -9.89
CA LYS A 170 17.17 -0.53 -10.23
C LYS A 170 18.29 -1.51 -9.91
N GLN A 171 18.01 -2.45 -9.01
CA GLN A 171 18.90 -3.56 -8.71
C GLN A 171 18.54 -4.73 -9.63
N CYS A 172 19.42 -5.05 -10.58
CA CYS A 172 19.32 -6.27 -11.36
C CYS A 172 19.66 -7.48 -10.48
N LYS A 173 18.88 -8.54 -10.63
CA LYS A 173 19.18 -9.86 -10.04
C LYS A 173 20.43 -10.44 -10.63
#